data_1a6ce6f68496335e937446fbab6cd1cd
#
_entry.id   1a6ce6f68496335e937446fbab6cd1cd
#
_cell.length_a   1.000
_cell.length_b   1.000
_cell.length_c   1.000
_cell.angle_alpha   90.00
_cell.angle_beta   90.00
_cell.angle_gamma   90.00
#
_symmetry.space_group_name_H-M   'P 1'
#
loop_
_entity.id
_entity.type
_entity.pdbx_description
1 polymer ?
#
loop_
_entity_poly.entity_id
_entity_poly.type
_entity_poly.pdbx_seq_one_letter_code
_entity_poly.pdbx_strand_id
1 'polypeptide(L)'
;MNPSVGTTANAGYHSRTRLAQNLMIELFTSPTPNGHKASVTLEELDIPYTVHSINLSANDQKTDAFLNMNPNGRIPVIRDTERDVTVFESGAIMIYLAERAGRLLPASGPARYEVLQWLMFQMGGIGPMMGQANVFYRYFPEKIQPAIDRYQNETRRLFEVLDSALSDREWLAGDYSIADIANWCWVRTYRWSGVSREGLDHLDRWLGQMKARPACRAGIQVPVPAPKSMLSGAAAKAFTTNAQSIVQT
;
A
#
# COMPACT_ATOMS: atom_id res chain seq x y z
N MET A 1 8.71 -61.10 -28.17
CA MET A 1 8.46 -59.84 -28.92
C MET A 1 7.69 -58.94 -27.97
N ASN A 2 8.34 -57.93 -27.52
CA ASN A 2 7.84 -57.05 -26.44
C ASN A 2 7.41 -55.71 -27.04
N PRO A 3 6.27 -55.14 -26.76
CA PRO A 3 5.98 -53.76 -27.12
C PRO A 3 6.32 -52.84 -25.94
N SER A 4 7.02 -51.79 -26.29
CA SER A 4 7.47 -50.69 -25.46
C SER A 4 6.31 -49.88 -24.84
N VAL A 5 6.42 -49.63 -23.54
CA VAL A 5 5.55 -48.74 -22.77
C VAL A 5 6.06 -47.31 -22.94
N GLY A 6 5.22 -46.44 -23.50
CA GLY A 6 5.47 -45.03 -23.60
C GLY A 6 5.32 -44.34 -22.21
N THR A 7 6.37 -43.70 -21.78
CA THR A 7 6.42 -42.84 -20.60
C THR A 7 5.82 -41.46 -20.93
N THR A 8 4.68 -41.16 -20.40
CA THR A 8 4.11 -39.80 -20.39
C THR A 8 4.94 -38.91 -19.46
N ALA A 9 5.52 -37.87 -20.01
CA ALA A 9 6.23 -36.84 -19.27
C ALA A 9 5.26 -36.07 -18.38
N ASN A 10 5.41 -36.24 -17.11
CA ASN A 10 4.71 -35.48 -16.07
C ASN A 10 5.37 -34.10 -15.98
N ALA A 11 4.67 -33.03 -16.38
CA ALA A 11 5.14 -31.68 -16.27
C ALA A 11 5.25 -31.30 -14.78
N GLY A 12 6.48 -31.36 -14.28
CA GLY A 12 6.80 -31.05 -12.90
C GLY A 12 6.49 -29.60 -12.58
N TYR A 13 5.54 -29.41 -11.70
CA TYR A 13 5.36 -28.19 -10.91
C TYR A 13 6.65 -27.99 -10.11
N HIS A 14 7.53 -27.10 -10.60
CA HIS A 14 8.72 -26.73 -9.84
C HIS A 14 8.29 -25.96 -8.58
N SER A 15 8.05 -26.73 -7.53
CA SER A 15 8.06 -26.24 -6.14
C SER A 15 9.39 -25.50 -5.94
N ARG A 16 9.33 -24.17 -5.86
CA ARG A 16 10.43 -23.35 -5.40
C ARG A 16 10.60 -23.55 -3.89
N THR A 17 11.08 -24.68 -3.48
CA THR A 17 11.68 -24.88 -2.16
C THR A 17 13.04 -24.16 -2.19
N ARG A 18 13.06 -22.84 -2.09
CA ARG A 18 14.24 -22.10 -1.69
C ARG A 18 14.47 -22.44 -0.22
N LEU A 19 15.57 -23.13 0.05
CA LEU A 19 16.20 -23.23 1.36
C LEU A 19 16.06 -21.91 2.10
N ALA A 20 15.80 -21.98 3.41
CA ALA A 20 15.72 -20.87 4.34
C ALA A 20 17.04 -20.07 4.34
N GLN A 21 17.23 -19.25 3.30
CA GLN A 21 18.19 -18.16 3.31
C GLN A 21 17.56 -17.09 4.20
N ASN A 22 18.29 -16.59 5.18
CA ASN A 22 17.90 -15.47 6.04
C ASN A 22 17.20 -14.40 5.21
N LEU A 23 15.88 -14.33 5.34
CA LEU A 23 15.09 -13.31 4.69
C LEU A 23 15.46 -11.98 5.35
N MET A 24 16.05 -11.06 4.58
CA MET A 24 16.68 -9.86 5.11
C MET A 24 15.67 -8.81 5.58
N ILE A 25 14.45 -8.81 5.02
CA ILE A 25 13.39 -7.87 5.36
C ILE A 25 12.22 -8.57 6.03
N GLU A 26 11.85 -8.11 7.21
CA GLU A 26 10.61 -8.46 7.90
C GLU A 26 9.64 -7.31 7.75
N LEU A 27 8.43 -7.57 7.23
CA LEU A 27 7.38 -6.58 7.02
C LEU A 27 6.23 -6.81 8.02
N PHE A 28 6.04 -5.89 8.93
CA PHE A 28 4.93 -5.85 9.90
C PHE A 28 3.82 -4.97 9.32
N THR A 29 2.69 -5.57 8.90
CA THR A 29 1.70 -4.85 8.10
C THR A 29 0.27 -5.38 8.26
N SER A 30 -0.68 -4.65 7.72
CA SER A 30 -2.11 -5.01 7.55
C SER A 30 -2.58 -4.62 6.14
N PRO A 31 -3.67 -5.19 5.61
CA PRO A 31 -4.15 -4.94 4.25
C PRO A 31 -4.82 -3.56 4.14
N THR A 32 -4.04 -2.50 4.28
CA THR A 32 -4.45 -1.09 4.22
C THR A 32 -3.67 -0.36 3.14
N PRO A 33 -4.13 0.80 2.66
CA PRO A 33 -3.38 1.59 1.68
C PRO A 33 -1.92 1.87 2.10
N ASN A 34 -1.67 2.15 3.39
CA ASN A 34 -0.31 2.39 3.88
C ASN A 34 0.52 1.10 3.94
N GLY A 35 -0.08 -0.03 4.36
CA GLY A 35 0.58 -1.35 4.32
C GLY A 35 0.97 -1.74 2.90
N HIS A 36 0.07 -1.51 1.95
CA HIS A 36 0.31 -1.82 0.53
C HIS A 36 1.42 -0.98 -0.10
N LYS A 37 1.74 0.22 0.40
CA LYS A 37 2.91 0.97 -0.08
C LYS A 37 4.19 0.16 0.11
N ALA A 38 4.40 -0.41 1.29
CA ALA A 38 5.59 -1.20 1.60
C ALA A 38 5.63 -2.50 0.79
N SER A 39 4.53 -3.27 0.78
CA SER A 39 4.48 -4.55 0.07
C SER A 39 4.63 -4.39 -1.45
N VAL A 40 3.95 -3.42 -2.06
CA VAL A 40 4.10 -3.14 -3.50
C VAL A 40 5.53 -2.72 -3.84
N THR A 41 6.16 -1.90 -2.99
CA THR A 41 7.56 -1.49 -3.20
C THR A 41 8.51 -2.69 -3.12
N LEU A 42 8.32 -3.59 -2.16
CA LEU A 42 9.11 -4.82 -2.05
C LEU A 42 8.97 -5.71 -3.28
N GLU A 43 7.74 -5.89 -3.78
CA GLU A 43 7.46 -6.66 -5.00
C GLU A 43 8.07 -6.01 -6.26
N GLU A 44 8.00 -4.69 -6.41
CA GLU A 44 8.60 -3.97 -7.55
C GLU A 44 10.14 -4.01 -7.54
N LEU A 45 10.73 -4.12 -6.38
CA LEU A 45 12.18 -4.19 -6.20
C LEU A 45 12.71 -5.63 -6.22
N ASP A 46 11.83 -6.63 -6.27
CA ASP A 46 12.16 -8.06 -6.18
C ASP A 46 12.94 -8.40 -4.87
N ILE A 47 12.69 -7.66 -3.79
CA ILE A 47 13.33 -7.88 -2.50
C ILE A 47 12.57 -8.99 -1.76
N PRO A 48 13.22 -10.11 -1.37
CA PRO A 48 12.57 -11.14 -0.57
C PRO A 48 12.28 -10.64 0.84
N TYR A 49 11.12 -11.00 1.40
CA TYR A 49 10.68 -10.57 2.71
C TYR A 49 9.80 -11.60 3.41
N THR A 50 9.74 -11.50 4.75
CA THR A 50 8.79 -12.24 5.58
C THR A 50 7.67 -11.30 6.02
N VAL A 51 6.43 -11.79 6.02
CA VAL A 51 5.25 -11.01 6.41
C VAL A 51 4.83 -11.36 7.83
N HIS A 52 4.74 -10.36 8.68
CA HIS A 52 4.10 -10.41 10.00
C HIS A 52 2.78 -9.65 9.92
N SER A 53 1.68 -10.39 9.88
CA SER A 53 0.34 -9.79 9.82
C SER A 53 -0.04 -9.22 11.19
N ILE A 54 -0.35 -7.92 11.22
CA ILE A 54 -0.77 -7.19 12.42
C ILE A 54 -2.29 -7.05 12.42
N ASN A 55 -2.94 -7.61 13.45
CA ASN A 55 -4.38 -7.51 13.62
C ASN A 55 -4.76 -6.18 14.30
N LEU A 56 -5.13 -5.21 13.50
CA LEU A 56 -5.53 -3.88 13.99
C LEU A 56 -6.76 -3.93 14.90
N SER A 57 -7.66 -4.90 14.68
CA SER A 57 -8.86 -5.07 15.51
C SER A 57 -8.53 -5.65 16.89
N ALA A 58 -7.44 -6.39 17.02
CA ALA A 58 -6.93 -6.89 18.30
C ALA A 58 -5.96 -5.91 18.98
N ASN A 59 -5.72 -4.75 18.38
CA ASN A 59 -4.75 -3.76 18.86
C ASN A 59 -3.29 -4.28 18.93
N ASP A 60 -2.89 -5.22 18.06
CA ASP A 60 -1.52 -5.74 18.02
C ASP A 60 -0.48 -4.62 17.85
N GLN A 61 -0.84 -3.55 17.14
CA GLN A 61 0.01 -2.37 16.93
C GLN A 61 0.21 -1.52 18.20
N LYS A 62 -0.47 -1.86 19.30
CA LYS A 62 -0.36 -1.18 20.61
C LYS A 62 0.36 -2.02 21.66
N THR A 63 0.84 -3.21 21.31
CA THR A 63 1.66 -4.02 22.20
C THR A 63 3.04 -3.40 22.43
N ASP A 64 3.64 -3.61 23.58
CA ASP A 64 4.99 -3.10 23.91
C ASP A 64 6.02 -3.53 22.85
N ALA A 65 5.93 -4.77 22.39
CA ALA A 65 6.83 -5.28 21.35
C ALA A 65 6.74 -4.49 20.05
N PHE A 66 5.53 -4.10 19.64
CA PHE A 66 5.34 -3.29 18.44
C PHE A 66 5.72 -1.82 18.68
N LEU A 67 5.37 -1.25 19.83
CA LEU A 67 5.69 0.13 20.20
C LEU A 67 7.20 0.37 20.30
N ASN A 68 7.98 -0.64 20.69
CA ASN A 68 9.44 -0.58 20.65
C ASN A 68 10.01 -0.46 19.22
N MET A 69 9.30 -0.96 18.21
CA MET A 69 9.67 -0.78 16.79
C MET A 69 9.13 0.52 16.21
N ASN A 70 7.94 0.93 16.63
CA ASN A 70 7.28 2.15 16.18
C ASN A 70 6.47 2.80 17.31
N PRO A 71 7.00 3.85 17.94
CA PRO A 71 6.32 4.52 19.06
C PRO A 71 4.99 5.17 18.68
N ASN A 72 4.74 5.41 17.37
CA ASN A 72 3.44 5.88 16.87
C ASN A 72 2.36 4.78 16.96
N GLY A 73 2.74 3.50 17.07
CA GLY A 73 1.81 2.37 17.12
C GLY A 73 0.95 2.29 15.86
N ARG A 74 1.56 2.41 14.68
CA ARG A 74 0.93 2.33 13.37
C ARG A 74 1.70 1.41 12.44
N ILE A 75 1.01 0.72 11.55
CA ILE A 75 1.61 -0.05 10.45
C ILE A 75 1.80 0.88 9.23
N PRO A 76 2.72 0.54 8.30
CA PRO A 76 3.69 -0.57 8.34
C PRO A 76 4.96 -0.25 9.12
N VAL A 77 5.71 -1.30 9.45
CA VAL A 77 7.10 -1.24 9.92
C VAL A 77 7.90 -2.27 9.14
N ILE A 78 9.15 -2.01 8.84
CA ILE A 78 10.09 -3.02 8.35
C ILE A 78 11.26 -3.15 9.33
N ARG A 79 11.83 -4.36 9.42
CA ARG A 79 13.12 -4.61 10.02
C ARG A 79 14.03 -5.24 8.97
N ASP A 80 15.14 -4.59 8.69
CA ASP A 80 16.23 -5.13 7.89
C ASP A 80 17.21 -5.84 8.82
N THR A 81 17.17 -7.16 8.82
CA THR A 81 17.98 -7.97 9.73
C THR A 81 19.44 -8.08 9.29
N GLU A 82 19.76 -7.78 8.04
CA GLU A 82 21.14 -7.74 7.55
C GLU A 82 21.87 -6.47 8.00
N ARG A 83 21.14 -5.34 8.02
CA ARG A 83 21.71 -4.03 8.33
C ARG A 83 21.40 -3.58 9.76
N ASP A 84 20.64 -4.37 10.51
CA ASP A 84 20.16 -4.06 11.85
C ASP A 84 19.43 -2.71 11.92
N VAL A 85 18.52 -2.49 10.98
CA VAL A 85 17.75 -1.24 10.86
C VAL A 85 16.26 -1.54 10.95
N THR A 86 15.57 -0.80 11.81
CA THR A 86 14.10 -0.76 11.86
C THR A 86 13.61 0.58 11.33
N VAL A 87 12.67 0.54 10.37
CA VAL A 87 12.10 1.75 9.75
C VAL A 87 10.59 1.72 9.87
N PHE A 88 10.00 2.78 10.38
CA PHE A 88 8.58 3.05 10.36
C PHE A 88 8.28 4.29 9.50
N GLU A 89 7.02 4.62 9.27
CA GLU A 89 6.48 5.54 8.27
C GLU A 89 6.58 4.98 6.85
N SER A 90 5.43 4.79 6.21
CA SER A 90 5.38 4.14 4.90
C SER A 90 6.18 4.85 3.82
N GLY A 91 6.26 6.19 3.86
CA GLY A 91 7.10 6.97 2.96
C GLY A 91 8.60 6.76 3.20
N ALA A 92 9.03 6.72 4.47
CA ALA A 92 10.42 6.46 4.84
C ALA A 92 10.85 5.03 4.47
N ILE A 93 9.95 4.06 4.67
CA ILE A 93 10.15 2.66 4.24
C ILE A 93 10.40 2.59 2.73
N MET A 94 9.59 3.28 1.93
CA MET A 94 9.74 3.29 0.48
C MET A 94 11.07 3.90 0.05
N ILE A 95 11.47 5.01 0.67
CA ILE A 95 12.79 5.64 0.42
C ILE A 95 13.91 4.66 0.75
N TYR A 96 13.89 4.06 1.94
CA TYR A 96 14.88 3.09 2.39
C TYR A 96 15.04 1.92 1.43
N LEU A 97 13.92 1.31 1.02
CA LEU A 97 13.92 0.16 0.11
C LEU A 97 14.43 0.55 -1.28
N ALA A 98 14.03 1.72 -1.80
CA ALA A 98 14.47 2.21 -3.09
C ALA A 98 15.97 2.52 -3.11
N GLU A 99 16.49 3.17 -2.05
CA GLU A 99 17.93 3.43 -1.89
C GLU A 99 18.74 2.14 -1.75
N ARG A 100 18.24 1.18 -0.95
CA ARG A 100 18.85 -0.14 -0.81
C ARG A 100 18.99 -0.87 -2.15
N ALA A 101 17.99 -0.77 -3.02
CA ALA A 101 17.96 -1.44 -4.32
C ALA A 101 18.58 -0.61 -5.45
N GLY A 102 18.81 0.68 -5.26
CA GLY A 102 19.26 1.61 -6.31
C GLY A 102 18.23 1.78 -7.44
N ARG A 103 16.94 1.61 -7.17
CA ARG A 103 15.84 1.64 -8.14
C ARG A 103 14.65 2.44 -7.57
N LEU A 104 13.79 2.96 -8.46
CA LEU A 104 12.54 3.68 -8.14
C LEU A 104 12.72 5.03 -7.43
N LEU A 105 13.95 5.42 -7.13
CA LEU A 105 14.31 6.74 -6.60
C LEU A 105 15.71 7.08 -7.12
N PRO A 106 15.87 8.15 -7.90
CA PRO A 106 17.19 8.62 -8.33
C PRO A 106 18.11 8.90 -7.14
N ALA A 107 19.40 8.55 -7.27
CA ALA A 107 20.36 8.71 -6.18
C ALA A 107 20.57 10.17 -5.77
N SER A 108 20.51 11.11 -6.74
CA SER A 108 20.73 12.54 -6.52
C SER A 108 20.12 13.38 -7.65
N GLY A 109 20.26 14.68 -7.56
CA GLY A 109 19.91 15.64 -8.61
C GLY A 109 18.41 15.99 -8.64
N PRO A 110 17.98 16.81 -9.63
CA PRO A 110 16.62 17.33 -9.72
C PRO A 110 15.54 16.24 -9.77
N ALA A 111 15.77 15.17 -10.52
CA ALA A 111 14.82 14.04 -10.65
C ALA A 111 14.51 13.38 -9.29
N ARG A 112 15.48 13.30 -8.37
CA ARG A 112 15.24 12.81 -7.02
C ARG A 112 14.24 13.68 -6.27
N TYR A 113 14.39 15.00 -6.37
CA TYR A 113 13.49 15.93 -5.69
C TYR A 113 12.08 15.89 -6.30
N GLU A 114 11.97 15.65 -7.60
CA GLU A 114 10.67 15.47 -8.25
C GLU A 114 9.93 14.24 -7.70
N VAL A 115 10.60 13.11 -7.55
CA VAL A 115 10.02 11.92 -6.89
C VAL A 115 9.63 12.24 -5.44
N LEU A 116 10.51 12.90 -4.68
CA LEU A 116 10.24 13.23 -3.27
C LEU A 116 9.07 14.21 -3.12
N GLN A 117 8.91 15.20 -4.02
CA GLN A 117 7.76 16.11 -4.01
C GLN A 117 6.44 15.33 -4.10
N TRP A 118 6.32 14.42 -5.09
CA TRP A 118 5.12 13.62 -5.26
C TRP A 118 4.93 12.57 -4.15
N LEU A 119 6.00 12.07 -3.57
CA LEU A 119 5.91 11.24 -2.37
C LEU A 119 5.37 12.04 -1.18
N MET A 120 5.91 13.25 -0.92
CA MET A 120 5.44 14.12 0.16
C MET A 120 4.02 14.65 -0.11
N PHE A 121 3.65 14.92 -1.36
CA PHE A 121 2.28 15.23 -1.75
C PHE A 121 1.29 14.13 -1.32
N GLN A 122 1.70 12.87 -1.48
CA GLN A 122 0.91 11.75 -0.98
C GLN A 122 0.87 11.71 0.56
N MET A 123 2.04 11.85 1.22
CA MET A 123 2.15 11.72 2.68
C MET A 123 1.46 12.86 3.43
N GLY A 124 1.53 14.09 2.92
CA GLY A 124 0.93 15.28 3.51
C GLY A 124 -0.48 15.62 3.01
N GLY A 125 -0.86 15.12 1.83
CA GLY A 125 -2.11 15.46 1.16
C GLY A 125 -3.04 14.26 0.97
N ILE A 126 -2.80 13.47 -0.08
CA ILE A 126 -3.69 12.38 -0.52
C ILE A 126 -4.04 11.42 0.63
N GLY A 127 -3.03 10.90 1.33
CA GLY A 127 -3.25 9.93 2.42
C GLY A 127 -4.09 10.50 3.55
N PRO A 128 -3.69 11.63 4.16
CA PRO A 128 -4.44 12.26 5.25
C PRO A 128 -5.85 12.67 4.83
N MET A 129 -6.04 13.31 3.68
CA MET A 129 -7.35 13.81 3.27
C MET A 129 -8.32 12.67 2.92
N MET A 130 -7.88 11.67 2.17
CA MET A 130 -8.68 10.47 1.92
C MET A 130 -8.95 9.68 3.22
N GLY A 131 -7.98 9.65 4.13
CA GLY A 131 -8.15 9.00 5.44
C GLY A 131 -9.26 9.66 6.24
N GLN A 132 -9.27 10.97 6.36
CA GLN A 132 -10.33 11.71 7.05
C GLN A 132 -11.66 11.63 6.30
N ALA A 133 -11.66 11.70 4.96
CA ALA A 133 -12.87 11.46 4.18
C ALA A 133 -13.48 10.09 4.49
N ASN A 134 -12.67 9.02 4.55
CA ASN A 134 -13.15 7.69 4.96
C ASN A 134 -13.76 7.71 6.35
N VAL A 135 -13.11 8.38 7.32
CA VAL A 135 -13.58 8.48 8.70
C VAL A 135 -14.97 9.08 8.74
N PHE A 136 -15.14 10.30 8.26
CA PHE A 136 -16.40 11.04 8.38
C PHE A 136 -17.51 10.50 7.45
N TYR A 137 -17.15 10.01 6.28
CA TYR A 137 -18.12 9.45 5.34
C TYR A 137 -18.61 8.06 5.73
N ARG A 138 -17.73 7.20 6.33
CA ARG A 138 -18.07 5.79 6.59
C ARG A 138 -18.15 5.41 8.05
N TYR A 139 -17.19 5.84 8.86
CA TYR A 139 -16.95 5.23 10.17
C TYR A 139 -17.47 6.10 11.32
N PHE A 140 -17.49 7.41 11.15
CA PHE A 140 -17.98 8.28 12.21
C PHE A 140 -19.48 7.99 12.51
N PRO A 141 -19.88 7.89 13.79
CA PRO A 141 -21.25 7.51 14.16
C PRO A 141 -22.30 8.50 13.64
N GLU A 142 -21.96 9.79 13.68
CA GLU A 142 -22.81 10.88 13.21
C GLU A 142 -22.39 11.34 11.82
N LYS A 143 -23.35 11.75 10.98
CA LYS A 143 -23.07 12.36 9.70
C LYS A 143 -22.84 13.85 9.85
N ILE A 144 -21.58 14.25 9.99
CA ILE A 144 -21.16 15.66 10.07
C ILE A 144 -20.91 16.14 8.65
N GLN A 145 -21.98 16.60 7.98
CA GLN A 145 -21.92 16.94 6.55
C GLN A 145 -20.82 17.97 6.22
N PRO A 146 -20.61 19.06 7.00
CA PRO A 146 -19.52 19.99 6.71
C PRO A 146 -18.11 19.36 6.73
N ALA A 147 -17.88 18.36 7.60
CA ALA A 147 -16.61 17.65 7.63
C ALA A 147 -16.47 16.70 6.42
N ILE A 148 -17.55 16.00 6.07
CA ILE A 148 -17.59 15.14 4.87
C ILE A 148 -17.26 15.96 3.64
N ASP A 149 -17.97 17.08 3.42
CA ASP A 149 -17.77 17.97 2.28
C ASP A 149 -16.34 18.52 2.24
N ARG A 150 -15.82 18.97 3.37
CA ARG A 150 -14.46 19.53 3.48
C ARG A 150 -13.40 18.53 3.00
N TYR A 151 -13.46 17.28 3.50
CA TYR A 151 -12.45 16.29 3.17
C TYR A 151 -12.65 15.67 1.78
N GLN A 152 -13.88 15.50 1.33
CA GLN A 152 -14.16 15.03 -0.03
C GLN A 152 -13.77 16.07 -1.08
N ASN A 153 -14.09 17.35 -0.87
CA ASN A 153 -13.72 18.42 -1.79
C ASN A 153 -12.20 18.58 -1.87
N GLU A 154 -11.49 18.55 -0.74
CA GLU A 154 -10.03 18.60 -0.77
C GLU A 154 -9.42 17.37 -1.44
N THR A 155 -9.94 16.18 -1.19
CA THR A 155 -9.51 14.96 -1.88
C THR A 155 -9.73 15.08 -3.39
N ARG A 156 -10.89 15.60 -3.82
CA ARG A 156 -11.17 15.83 -5.24
C ARG A 156 -10.18 16.81 -5.86
N ARG A 157 -9.91 17.93 -5.21
CA ARG A 157 -8.91 18.89 -5.65
C ARG A 157 -7.52 18.26 -5.82
N LEU A 158 -7.11 17.40 -4.88
CA LEU A 158 -5.83 16.68 -4.97
C LEU A 158 -5.82 15.69 -6.14
N PHE A 159 -6.94 15.06 -6.49
CA PHE A 159 -7.06 14.23 -7.69
C PHE A 159 -6.94 15.05 -8.96
N GLU A 160 -7.50 16.25 -9.01
CA GLU A 160 -7.35 17.19 -10.14
C GLU A 160 -5.89 17.63 -10.33
N VAL A 161 -5.13 17.80 -9.24
CA VAL A 161 -3.69 18.07 -9.31
C VAL A 161 -2.94 16.89 -9.92
N LEU A 162 -3.27 15.65 -9.51
CA LEU A 162 -2.66 14.45 -10.11
C LEU A 162 -3.03 14.31 -11.59
N ASP A 163 -4.31 14.52 -11.94
CA ASP A 163 -4.77 14.44 -13.32
C ASP A 163 -4.05 15.45 -14.22
N SER A 164 -3.96 16.69 -13.77
CA SER A 164 -3.24 17.76 -14.49
C SER A 164 -1.75 17.41 -14.66
N ALA A 165 -1.10 16.89 -13.64
CA ALA A 165 0.30 16.49 -13.72
C ALA A 165 0.55 15.31 -14.68
N LEU A 166 -0.46 14.48 -14.89
CA LEU A 166 -0.40 13.29 -15.76
C LEU A 166 -0.84 13.60 -17.22
N SER A 167 -1.20 14.85 -17.52
CA SER A 167 -1.73 15.24 -18.84
C SER A 167 -0.71 15.06 -19.97
N ASP A 168 0.57 15.31 -19.69
CA ASP A 168 1.68 15.28 -20.64
C ASP A 168 2.76 14.24 -20.32
N ARG A 169 2.53 13.41 -19.30
CA ARG A 169 3.49 12.40 -18.84
C ARG A 169 2.81 11.10 -18.43
N GLU A 170 3.59 10.02 -18.49
CA GLU A 170 3.12 8.69 -18.15
C GLU A 170 3.09 8.46 -16.64
N TRP A 171 4.10 8.96 -15.92
CA TRP A 171 4.32 8.79 -14.49
C TRP A 171 4.50 10.15 -13.79
N LEU A 172 4.18 10.22 -12.49
CA LEU A 172 4.14 11.48 -11.73
C LEU A 172 5.48 12.26 -11.75
N ALA A 173 6.60 11.56 -11.72
CA ALA A 173 7.93 12.16 -11.70
C ALA A 173 8.71 11.90 -13.01
N GLY A 174 8.03 11.77 -14.14
CA GLY A 174 8.61 11.43 -15.44
C GLY A 174 8.83 9.93 -15.59
N ASP A 175 9.71 9.32 -14.83
CA ASP A 175 9.90 7.88 -14.75
C ASP A 175 9.08 7.26 -13.61
N TYR A 176 8.73 5.96 -13.79
CA TYR A 176 8.04 5.18 -12.75
C TYR A 176 8.85 5.12 -11.46
N SER A 177 8.23 5.45 -10.33
CA SER A 177 8.93 5.64 -9.07
C SER A 177 8.09 5.27 -7.84
N ILE A 178 8.70 5.39 -6.66
CA ILE A 178 7.97 5.27 -5.37
C ILE A 178 6.85 6.31 -5.23
N ALA A 179 6.90 7.41 -5.94
CA ALA A 179 5.83 8.41 -5.93
C ALA A 179 4.54 7.85 -6.52
N ASP A 180 4.63 7.11 -7.64
CA ASP A 180 3.48 6.46 -8.27
C ASP A 180 2.87 5.40 -7.35
N ILE A 181 3.71 4.55 -6.78
CA ILE A 181 3.28 3.51 -5.84
C ILE A 181 2.53 4.12 -4.66
N ALA A 182 3.11 5.16 -4.04
CA ALA A 182 2.55 5.79 -2.86
C ALA A 182 1.17 6.38 -3.14
N ASN A 183 1.03 7.18 -4.20
CA ASN A 183 -0.23 7.80 -4.58
C ASN A 183 -1.27 6.76 -5.00
N TRP A 184 -0.87 5.77 -5.82
CA TRP A 184 -1.77 4.73 -6.29
C TRP A 184 -2.39 3.90 -5.16
N CYS A 185 -1.62 3.54 -4.16
CA CYS A 185 -2.12 2.73 -3.05
C CYS A 185 -3.32 3.37 -2.34
N TRP A 186 -3.41 4.69 -2.34
CA TRP A 186 -4.56 5.42 -1.80
C TRP A 186 -5.61 5.73 -2.87
N VAL A 187 -5.23 6.33 -3.99
CA VAL A 187 -6.17 6.81 -5.01
C VAL A 187 -7.04 5.67 -5.56
N ARG A 188 -6.51 4.45 -5.72
CA ARG A 188 -7.29 3.28 -6.15
C ARG A 188 -8.48 2.96 -5.23
N THR A 189 -8.47 3.47 -3.99
CA THR A 189 -9.55 3.25 -3.01
C THR A 189 -10.58 4.40 -2.98
N TYR A 190 -10.59 5.28 -3.96
CA TYR A 190 -11.40 6.50 -4.05
C TYR A 190 -12.87 6.32 -3.68
N ARG A 191 -13.48 5.18 -4.04
CA ARG A 191 -14.88 4.87 -3.70
C ARG A 191 -15.13 4.78 -2.20
N TRP A 192 -14.11 4.44 -1.42
CA TRP A 192 -14.22 4.38 0.03
C TRP A 192 -14.36 5.77 0.64
N SER A 193 -13.72 6.76 0.05
CA SER A 193 -13.83 8.16 0.46
C SER A 193 -15.10 8.82 -0.07
N GLY A 194 -15.85 8.17 -0.97
CA GLY A 194 -17.02 8.77 -1.62
C GLY A 194 -16.69 9.86 -2.64
N VAL A 195 -15.44 9.88 -3.15
CA VAL A 195 -14.97 10.90 -4.09
C VAL A 195 -15.11 10.41 -5.53
N SER A 196 -15.67 11.24 -6.42
CA SER A 196 -15.76 10.95 -7.85
C SER A 196 -14.41 11.19 -8.56
N ARG A 197 -14.20 10.46 -9.65
CA ARG A 197 -13.10 10.67 -10.61
C ARG A 197 -13.62 11.13 -11.97
N GLU A 198 -14.90 11.44 -12.10
CA GLU A 198 -15.51 11.88 -13.34
C GLU A 198 -14.76 13.07 -13.94
N GLY A 199 -14.42 12.99 -15.24
CA GLY A 199 -13.66 14.00 -15.96
C GLY A 199 -12.17 14.04 -15.66
N LEU A 200 -11.60 13.02 -14.98
CA LEU A 200 -10.16 12.89 -14.71
C LEU A 200 -9.56 11.75 -15.55
N ASP A 201 -9.48 11.96 -16.85
CA ASP A 201 -9.13 10.92 -17.82
C ASP A 201 -7.66 10.49 -17.72
N HIS A 202 -6.75 11.43 -17.41
CA HIS A 202 -5.32 11.14 -17.22
C HIS A 202 -5.08 10.34 -15.96
N LEU A 203 -5.79 10.67 -14.87
CA LEU A 203 -5.77 9.92 -13.63
C LEU A 203 -6.32 8.49 -13.84
N ASP A 204 -7.40 8.34 -14.62
CA ASP A 204 -7.98 7.03 -14.92
C ASP A 204 -7.04 6.16 -15.76
N ARG A 205 -6.40 6.73 -16.78
CA ARG A 205 -5.35 6.07 -17.55
C ARG A 205 -4.24 5.55 -16.62
N TRP A 206 -3.68 6.43 -15.81
CA TRP A 206 -2.59 6.09 -14.88
C TRP A 206 -3.00 5.02 -13.86
N LEU A 207 -4.20 5.09 -13.30
CA LEU A 207 -4.72 4.05 -12.41
C LEU A 207 -4.81 2.69 -13.11
N GLY A 208 -5.16 2.66 -14.39
CA GLY A 208 -5.18 1.47 -15.22
C GLY A 208 -3.78 0.89 -15.42
N GLN A 209 -2.81 1.74 -15.74
CA GLN A 209 -1.40 1.37 -15.91
C GLN A 209 -0.82 0.77 -14.62
N MET A 210 -1.02 1.43 -13.49
CA MET A 210 -0.60 0.95 -12.18
C MET A 210 -1.23 -0.41 -11.84
N LYS A 211 -2.53 -0.57 -12.05
CA LYS A 211 -3.26 -1.82 -11.81
C LYS A 211 -2.76 -2.98 -12.69
N ALA A 212 -2.27 -2.69 -13.90
CA ALA A 212 -1.75 -3.69 -14.83
C ALA A 212 -0.38 -4.25 -14.40
N ARG A 213 0.37 -3.55 -13.56
CA ARG A 213 1.69 -3.99 -13.09
C ARG A 213 1.59 -5.26 -12.23
N PRO A 214 2.41 -6.30 -12.51
CA PRO A 214 2.39 -7.54 -11.73
C PRO A 214 2.65 -7.32 -10.24
N ALA A 215 3.65 -6.51 -9.91
CA ALA A 215 4.03 -6.20 -8.53
C ALA A 215 2.92 -5.45 -7.75
N CYS A 216 2.22 -4.54 -8.42
CA CYS A 216 1.06 -3.87 -7.83
C CYS A 216 -0.06 -4.86 -7.48
N ARG A 217 -0.31 -5.84 -8.38
CA ARG A 217 -1.30 -6.90 -8.12
C ARG A 217 -0.87 -7.84 -7.01
N ALA A 218 0.41 -8.21 -6.96
CA ALA A 218 0.95 -9.08 -5.91
C ALA A 218 0.95 -8.35 -4.55
N GLY A 219 1.51 -7.16 -4.47
CA GLY A 219 1.68 -6.42 -3.23
C GLY A 219 0.37 -6.06 -2.53
N ILE A 220 -0.72 -5.83 -3.26
CA ILE A 220 -2.04 -5.58 -2.63
C ILE A 220 -2.72 -6.85 -2.06
N GLN A 221 -2.13 -8.03 -2.27
CA GLN A 221 -2.54 -9.28 -1.63
C GLN A 221 -1.73 -9.58 -0.36
N VAL A 222 -0.90 -8.65 0.08
CA VAL A 222 -0.03 -8.83 1.26
C VAL A 222 -0.43 -7.86 2.39
N PRO A 223 -0.68 -8.39 3.61
CA PRO A 223 -0.91 -9.82 3.92
C PRO A 223 -2.17 -10.33 3.21
N VAL A 224 -2.28 -11.64 3.07
CA VAL A 224 -3.46 -12.23 2.40
C VAL A 224 -4.74 -11.64 3.02
N PRO A 225 -5.60 -10.98 2.22
CA PRO A 225 -6.83 -10.39 2.75
C PRO A 225 -7.72 -11.46 3.39
N ALA A 226 -8.39 -11.09 4.47
CA ALA A 226 -9.39 -11.98 5.07
C ALA A 226 -10.43 -12.40 4.02
N PRO A 227 -10.88 -13.66 4.02
CA PRO A 227 -11.91 -14.13 3.10
C PRO A 227 -13.15 -13.22 3.13
N LYS A 228 -13.74 -12.95 1.96
CA LYS A 228 -14.95 -12.09 1.85
C LYS A 228 -16.10 -12.58 2.75
N SER A 229 -16.18 -13.88 3.03
CA SER A 229 -17.15 -14.47 3.95
C SER A 229 -17.00 -13.97 5.40
N MET A 230 -15.80 -13.54 5.80
CA MET A 230 -15.57 -12.92 7.12
C MET A 230 -15.93 -11.43 7.15
N LEU A 231 -16.21 -10.82 6.01
CA LEU A 231 -16.57 -9.39 5.90
C LEU A 231 -18.10 -9.19 5.80
N SER A 232 -18.90 -10.24 6.01
CA SER A 232 -20.36 -10.18 5.98
C SER A 232 -20.99 -10.42 7.38
N GLY A 233 -22.14 -9.85 7.63
CA GLY A 233 -22.90 -10.08 8.88
C GLY A 233 -22.23 -9.49 10.13
N ALA A 234 -22.10 -10.29 11.19
CA ALA A 234 -21.56 -9.88 12.49
C ALA A 234 -20.11 -9.40 12.41
N ALA A 235 -19.29 -10.00 11.54
CA ALA A 235 -17.89 -9.61 11.35
C ALA A 235 -17.74 -8.23 10.70
N ALA A 236 -18.61 -7.90 9.72
CA ALA A 236 -18.63 -6.56 9.13
C ALA A 236 -19.07 -5.51 10.15
N LYS A 237 -20.03 -5.86 11.01
CA LYS A 237 -20.51 -4.99 12.09
C LYS A 237 -19.42 -4.77 13.14
N ALA A 238 -18.70 -5.82 13.54
CA ALA A 238 -17.55 -5.74 14.44
C ALA A 238 -16.40 -4.88 13.86
N PHE A 239 -16.11 -5.04 12.56
CA PHE A 239 -15.12 -4.20 11.88
C PHE A 239 -15.50 -2.72 11.91
N THR A 240 -16.78 -2.41 11.64
CA THR A 240 -17.29 -1.02 11.69
C THR A 240 -17.22 -0.47 13.12
N THR A 241 -17.61 -1.25 14.13
CA THR A 241 -17.54 -0.83 15.54
C THR A 241 -16.11 -0.59 16.00
N ASN A 242 -15.16 -1.47 15.61
CA ASN A 242 -13.75 -1.29 15.91
C ASN A 242 -13.15 -0.09 15.16
N ALA A 243 -13.53 0.11 13.90
CA ALA A 243 -13.12 1.30 13.16
C ALA A 243 -13.64 2.59 13.81
N GLN A 244 -14.86 2.57 14.34
CA GLN A 244 -15.43 3.68 15.13
C GLN A 244 -14.65 3.92 16.43
N SER A 245 -14.24 2.88 17.14
CA SER A 245 -13.44 3.03 18.37
C SER A 245 -12.06 3.64 18.10
N ILE A 246 -11.41 3.27 16.98
CA ILE A 246 -10.12 3.84 16.54
C ILE A 246 -10.25 5.34 16.19
N VAL A 247 -11.43 5.76 15.76
CA VAL A 247 -11.71 7.15 15.37
C VAL A 247 -12.00 8.05 16.57
N GLN A 248 -12.43 7.48 17.70
CA GLN A 248 -12.81 8.20 18.90
C GLN A 248 -11.69 8.26 19.97
N THR A 249 -10.58 7.60 19.76
CA THR A 249 -9.36 7.64 20.60
C THR A 249 -8.21 8.35 19.90
#